data_8b4497a6947bcc1b9555789719a9c1cf
#
_entry.id   8b4497a6947bcc1b9555789719a9c1cf
#
_cell.length_a   1.000
_cell.length_b   1.000
_cell.length_c   1.000
_cell.angle_alpha   90.00
_cell.angle_beta   90.00
_cell.angle_gamma   90.00
#
_symmetry.space_group_name_H-M   'P 1'
#
loop_
_entity.id
_entity.type
_entity.pdbx_description
1 polymer ?
#
loop_
_entity_poly.entity_id
_entity_poly.type
_entity_poly.pdbx_seq_one_letter_code
_entity_poly.pdbx_strand_id
1 'polypeptide(L)'
;SPGEANASRPRVVLVAHYDSRDVAERDPDQNRTMEPIPGANDAASGVAVLLELGRIIPSMNLEYDVELLFTDAEDQNFSTGSLYGARAWVDNQSESEVNRTTAYIVVDMVGDIFLQLTHVYPGDNALWTTIPPLAAAIGLMDTETDCNGNLGRDIVNMTISTGVIDD
;
A
#
# COMPACT_ATOMS: atom_id res chain seq x y z
N SER A 1 3.01 11.92 25.10
CA SER A 1 2.48 12.36 23.78
C SER A 1 3.15 11.55 22.71
N PRO A 2 2.45 11.00 21.72
CA PRO A 2 3.08 10.53 20.50
C PRO A 2 3.85 11.75 19.96
N GLY A 3 5.15 11.58 19.68
CA GLY A 3 6.09 12.67 19.54
C GLY A 3 5.66 13.70 18.50
N GLU A 4 5.87 14.96 18.82
CA GLU A 4 5.82 16.03 17.84
C GLU A 4 6.79 15.66 16.70
N ALA A 5 6.29 15.68 15.46
CA ALA A 5 7.10 15.41 14.29
C ALA A 5 8.31 16.34 14.31
N ASN A 6 9.50 15.77 14.40
CA ASN A 6 10.72 16.55 14.37
C ASN A 6 11.00 16.91 12.92
N ALA A 7 10.77 18.17 12.55
CA ALA A 7 10.95 18.68 11.18
C ALA A 7 12.33 18.39 10.56
N SER A 8 13.29 17.95 11.36
CA SER A 8 14.64 17.59 10.90
C SER A 8 14.82 16.09 10.59
N ARG A 9 13.87 15.23 10.97
CA ARG A 9 13.99 13.78 10.73
C ARG A 9 13.48 13.42 9.33
N PRO A 10 14.11 12.48 8.62
CA PRO A 10 13.56 11.93 7.40
C PRO A 10 12.20 11.28 7.67
N ARG A 11 11.29 11.34 6.70
CA ARG A 11 9.94 10.80 6.80
C ARG A 11 9.72 9.69 5.77
N VAL A 12 9.01 8.65 6.18
CA VAL A 12 8.41 7.64 5.32
C VAL A 12 6.89 7.75 5.44
N VAL A 13 6.18 7.78 4.32
CA VAL A 13 4.72 7.82 4.28
C VAL A 13 4.20 6.46 3.80
N LEU A 14 3.40 5.80 4.63
CA LEU A 14 2.68 4.58 4.28
C LEU A 14 1.24 4.97 3.94
N VAL A 15 0.77 4.59 2.78
CA VAL A 15 -0.51 5.04 2.24
C VAL A 15 -1.43 3.84 2.01
N ALA A 16 -2.69 3.97 2.39
CA ALA A 16 -3.76 3.07 1.97
C ALA A 16 -5.04 3.90 1.78
N HIS A 17 -5.82 3.62 0.74
CA HIS A 17 -7.14 4.19 0.64
C HIS A 17 -8.14 3.38 1.49
N TYR A 18 -9.29 3.95 1.83
CA TYR A 18 -10.28 3.29 2.66
C TYR A 18 -11.69 3.26 2.02
N ASP A 19 -11.85 3.91 0.89
CA ASP A 19 -13.06 3.83 0.07
C ASP A 19 -13.06 2.57 -0.79
N SER A 20 -14.15 2.31 -1.47
CA SER A 20 -14.32 1.26 -2.47
C SER A 20 -15.23 1.75 -3.58
N ARG A 21 -15.25 1.06 -4.71
CA ARG A 21 -16.20 1.34 -5.78
C ARG A 21 -17.63 1.19 -5.32
N ASP A 22 -18.50 2.04 -5.83
CA ASP A 22 -19.92 2.03 -5.50
C ASP A 22 -20.60 0.72 -5.90
N VAL A 23 -20.22 0.18 -7.06
CA VAL A 23 -20.83 -1.02 -7.67
C VAL A 23 -19.78 -1.84 -8.42
N ALA A 24 -20.10 -3.11 -8.66
CA ALA A 24 -19.25 -4.09 -9.32
C ALA A 24 -19.33 -3.99 -10.87
N GLU A 25 -19.15 -2.82 -11.43
CA GLU A 25 -19.36 -2.56 -12.86
C GLU A 25 -18.45 -3.35 -13.79
N ARG A 26 -17.35 -3.89 -13.25
CA ARG A 26 -16.43 -4.76 -13.99
C ARG A 26 -16.64 -6.25 -13.72
N ASP A 27 -17.68 -6.63 -12.97
CA ASP A 27 -17.99 -8.04 -12.74
C ASP A 27 -18.24 -8.75 -14.08
N PRO A 28 -17.62 -9.91 -14.31
CA PRO A 28 -17.84 -10.67 -15.54
C PRO A 28 -19.28 -11.16 -15.69
N ASP A 29 -20.04 -11.33 -14.58
CA ASP A 29 -21.48 -11.58 -14.61
C ASP A 29 -22.25 -10.26 -14.71
N GLN A 30 -22.79 -9.98 -15.88
CA GLN A 30 -23.55 -8.76 -16.16
C GLN A 30 -24.77 -8.55 -15.24
N ASN A 31 -25.26 -9.58 -14.57
CA ASN A 31 -26.36 -9.44 -13.62
C ASN A 31 -25.89 -8.86 -12.27
N ARG A 32 -24.57 -8.87 -12.01
CA ARG A 32 -23.96 -8.42 -10.77
C ARG A 32 -23.33 -7.05 -10.84
N THR A 33 -23.24 -6.46 -12.02
CA THR A 33 -22.55 -5.18 -12.24
C THR A 33 -23.10 -3.98 -11.43
N MET A 34 -24.29 -4.12 -10.87
CA MET A 34 -24.92 -3.12 -9.99
C MET A 34 -24.93 -3.53 -8.52
N GLU A 35 -24.29 -4.64 -8.17
CA GLU A 35 -24.14 -5.03 -6.78
C GLU A 35 -23.06 -4.19 -6.08
N PRO A 36 -23.24 -3.89 -4.78
CA PRO A 36 -22.22 -3.18 -4.02
C PRO A 36 -20.97 -4.04 -3.83
N ILE A 37 -19.79 -3.41 -3.84
CA ILE A 37 -18.52 -4.07 -3.58
C ILE A 37 -18.25 -4.07 -2.07
N PRO A 38 -17.89 -5.23 -1.46
CA PRO A 38 -17.56 -5.31 -0.04
C PRO A 38 -16.27 -4.58 0.37
N GLY A 39 -15.34 -4.32 -0.56
CA GLY A 39 -14.09 -3.64 -0.31
C GLY A 39 -13.11 -4.39 0.60
N ALA A 40 -13.19 -5.73 0.69
CA ALA A 40 -12.39 -6.49 1.65
C ALA A 40 -10.90 -6.57 1.30
N ASN A 41 -10.58 -6.72 0.02
CA ASN A 41 -9.20 -6.68 -0.47
C ASN A 41 -8.82 -5.26 -0.86
N ASP A 42 -9.64 -4.63 -1.64
CA ASP A 42 -9.61 -3.26 -2.11
C ASP A 42 -10.73 -2.47 -1.39
N ALA A 43 -10.44 -1.66 -0.36
CA ALA A 43 -9.11 -1.27 0.16
C ALA A 43 -8.87 -1.73 1.61
N ALA A 44 -9.81 -2.49 2.23
CA ALA A 44 -9.72 -2.82 3.65
C ALA A 44 -8.44 -3.59 4.03
N SER A 45 -7.85 -4.35 3.11
CA SER A 45 -6.61 -5.09 3.36
C SER A 45 -5.43 -4.15 3.65
N GLY A 46 -5.25 -3.10 2.86
CA GLY A 46 -4.22 -2.09 3.07
C GLY A 46 -4.43 -1.31 4.36
N VAL A 47 -5.68 -0.92 4.64
CA VAL A 47 -6.05 -0.26 5.90
C VAL A 47 -5.70 -1.13 7.10
N ALA A 48 -6.00 -2.42 7.07
CA ALA A 48 -5.69 -3.35 8.15
C ALA A 48 -4.18 -3.44 8.41
N VAL A 49 -3.36 -3.47 7.36
CA VAL A 49 -1.90 -3.44 7.47
C VAL A 49 -1.43 -2.16 8.14
N LEU A 50 -1.90 -0.99 7.70
CA LEU A 50 -1.50 0.29 8.27
C LEU A 50 -1.91 0.41 9.74
N LEU A 51 -3.10 -0.06 10.11
CA LEU A 51 -3.56 -0.07 11.51
C LEU A 51 -2.66 -0.94 12.40
N GLU A 52 -2.27 -2.12 11.92
CA GLU A 52 -1.35 -2.99 12.67
C GLU A 52 0.06 -2.36 12.77
N LEU A 53 0.56 -1.76 11.70
CA LEU A 53 1.81 -1.00 11.74
C LEU A 53 1.73 0.17 12.73
N GLY A 54 0.61 0.89 12.78
CA GLY A 54 0.36 1.94 13.76
C GLY A 54 0.41 1.45 15.21
N ARG A 55 0.05 0.19 15.45
CA ARG A 55 0.13 -0.44 16.77
C ARG A 55 1.56 -0.80 17.15
N ILE A 56 2.39 -1.28 16.21
CA ILE A 56 3.73 -1.80 16.52
C ILE A 56 4.84 -0.77 16.36
N ILE A 57 4.77 0.13 15.39
CA ILE A 57 5.82 1.13 15.09
C ILE A 57 6.20 1.98 16.31
N PRO A 58 5.28 2.46 17.17
CA PRO A 58 5.66 3.25 18.34
C PRO A 58 6.59 2.56 19.31
N SER A 59 6.66 1.22 19.30
CA SER A 59 7.58 0.43 20.10
C SER A 59 8.96 0.22 19.44
N MET A 60 9.09 0.60 18.17
CA MET A 60 10.32 0.46 17.41
C MET A 60 11.19 1.72 17.55
N ASN A 61 12.47 1.55 17.70
CA ASN A 61 13.40 2.69 17.72
C ASN A 61 13.85 3.02 16.30
N LEU A 62 12.97 3.65 15.53
CA LEU A 62 13.25 4.03 14.14
C LEU A 62 13.96 5.39 14.09
N GLU A 63 14.84 5.55 13.12
CA GLU A 63 15.51 6.82 12.82
C GLU A 63 14.66 7.73 11.90
N TYR A 64 13.52 7.26 11.46
CA TYR A 64 12.57 7.94 10.57
C TYR A 64 11.29 8.28 11.31
N ASP A 65 10.64 9.37 10.91
CA ASP A 65 9.24 9.57 11.21
C ASP A 65 8.41 8.72 10.24
N VAL A 66 7.42 8.02 10.76
CA VAL A 66 6.49 7.24 9.93
C VAL A 66 5.12 7.90 10.00
N GLU A 67 4.62 8.30 8.85
CA GLU A 67 3.27 8.82 8.69
C GLU A 67 2.37 7.74 8.09
N LEU A 68 1.22 7.50 8.70
CA LEU A 68 0.19 6.62 8.17
C LEU A 68 -0.89 7.49 7.54
N LEU A 69 -0.99 7.44 6.23
CA LEU A 69 -1.93 8.23 5.45
C LEU A 69 -3.08 7.34 4.96
N PHE A 70 -4.29 7.69 5.37
CA PHE A 70 -5.51 7.06 4.88
C PHE A 70 -6.19 8.01 3.92
N THR A 71 -6.31 7.62 2.65
CA THR A 71 -6.90 8.45 1.60
C THR A 71 -8.33 8.03 1.31
N ASP A 72 -9.12 8.98 0.85
CA ASP A 72 -10.50 8.80 0.42
C ASP A 72 -10.61 9.05 -1.09
N ALA A 73 -11.65 8.50 -1.70
CA ALA A 73 -11.96 8.71 -3.10
C ALA A 73 -10.78 8.39 -4.04
N GLU A 74 -10.12 7.28 -3.75
CA GLU A 74 -9.09 6.70 -4.61
C GLU A 74 -9.75 6.02 -5.80
N ASP A 75 -10.73 5.17 -5.50
CA ASP A 75 -11.46 4.39 -6.47
C ASP A 75 -12.25 5.24 -7.46
N GLN A 76 -12.26 4.79 -8.69
CA GLN A 76 -12.88 5.51 -9.78
C GLN A 76 -14.40 5.47 -9.69
N ASN A 77 -15.00 6.63 -9.58
CA ASN A 77 -16.42 6.82 -9.81
C ASN A 77 -16.64 7.15 -11.29
N PHE A 78 -17.66 6.57 -11.93
CA PHE A 78 -17.99 6.70 -13.37
C PHE A 78 -17.94 8.11 -13.96
N SER A 79 -18.02 9.16 -13.15
CA SER A 79 -18.21 10.52 -13.62
C SER A 79 -17.14 11.52 -13.20
N THR A 80 -16.28 11.21 -12.24
CA THR A 80 -15.50 12.25 -11.54
C THR A 80 -13.99 12.01 -11.46
N GLY A 81 -13.48 10.84 -11.83
CA GLY A 81 -12.05 10.51 -11.72
C GLY A 81 -11.71 9.78 -10.43
N SER A 82 -10.42 9.73 -10.09
CA SER A 82 -9.86 8.98 -8.99
C SER A 82 -8.81 9.77 -8.21
N LEU A 83 -8.30 9.22 -7.09
CA LEU A 83 -7.17 9.74 -6.31
C LEU A 83 -7.41 11.11 -5.66
N TYR A 84 -8.66 11.48 -5.38
CA TYR A 84 -8.95 12.84 -4.86
C TYR A 84 -8.29 13.10 -3.52
N GLY A 85 -8.36 12.15 -2.59
CA GLY A 85 -7.75 12.30 -1.27
C GLY A 85 -6.23 12.41 -1.34
N ALA A 86 -5.59 11.55 -2.14
CA ALA A 86 -4.15 11.59 -2.34
C ALA A 86 -3.69 12.91 -2.98
N ARG A 87 -4.38 13.38 -4.00
CA ARG A 87 -4.10 14.68 -4.65
C ARG A 87 -4.25 15.84 -3.68
N ALA A 88 -5.35 15.88 -2.95
CA ALA A 88 -5.58 16.93 -1.95
C ALA A 88 -4.50 16.94 -0.86
N TRP A 89 -4.04 15.77 -0.43
CA TRP A 89 -2.94 15.67 0.52
C TRP A 89 -1.64 16.20 -0.07
N VAL A 90 -1.28 15.83 -1.29
CA VAL A 90 -0.08 16.29 -2.00
C VAL A 90 -0.10 17.82 -2.16
N ASP A 91 -1.21 18.38 -2.60
CA ASP A 91 -1.37 19.82 -2.83
C ASP A 91 -1.20 20.66 -1.55
N ASN A 92 -1.39 20.04 -0.38
CA ASN A 92 -1.23 20.69 0.92
C ASN A 92 0.15 20.46 1.56
N GLN A 93 1.06 19.72 0.91
CA GLN A 93 2.41 19.54 1.45
C GLN A 93 3.26 20.80 1.30
N SER A 94 3.96 21.17 2.35
CA SER A 94 4.99 22.20 2.26
C SER A 94 6.25 21.66 1.57
N GLU A 95 7.04 22.56 1.00
CA GLU A 95 8.34 22.19 0.41
C GLU A 95 9.25 21.47 1.44
N SER A 96 9.21 21.86 2.69
CA SER A 96 9.98 21.20 3.76
C SER A 96 9.51 19.78 4.03
N GLU A 97 8.20 19.51 3.97
CA GLU A 97 7.65 18.16 4.13
C GLU A 97 8.04 17.27 2.94
N VAL A 98 7.94 17.78 1.73
CA VAL A 98 8.37 17.06 0.53
C VAL A 98 9.85 16.70 0.62
N ASN A 99 10.71 17.68 0.94
CA ASN A 99 12.17 17.52 0.97
C ASN A 99 12.64 16.52 2.06
N ARG A 100 11.91 16.37 3.16
CA ARG A 100 12.26 15.40 4.21
C ARG A 100 11.68 14.01 3.97
N THR A 101 10.78 13.85 3.00
CA THR A 101 10.17 12.54 2.70
C THR A 101 11.08 11.71 1.80
N THR A 102 11.50 10.57 2.32
CA THR A 102 12.45 9.67 1.66
C THR A 102 11.75 8.56 0.86
N ALA A 103 10.53 8.22 1.25
CA ALA A 103 9.75 7.21 0.53
C ALA A 103 8.25 7.41 0.74
N TYR A 104 7.49 7.05 -0.29
CA TYR A 104 6.04 6.81 -0.25
C TYR A 104 5.83 5.35 -0.60
N ILE A 105 5.11 4.63 0.25
CA ILE A 105 4.81 3.21 0.06
C ILE A 105 3.29 3.05 0.10
N VAL A 106 2.72 2.72 -1.04
CA VAL A 106 1.29 2.42 -1.15
C VAL A 106 1.07 0.95 -0.83
N VAL A 107 0.14 0.68 0.08
CA VAL A 107 -0.25 -0.66 0.50
C VAL A 107 -1.69 -0.87 0.06
N ASP A 108 -1.82 -1.56 -1.07
CA ASP A 108 -3.11 -1.78 -1.71
C ASP A 108 -3.27 -3.24 -2.14
N MET A 109 -4.52 -3.76 -2.09
CA MET A 109 -4.91 -5.11 -2.51
C MET A 109 -3.99 -6.23 -1.97
N VAL A 110 -3.63 -6.18 -0.69
CA VAL A 110 -2.67 -7.11 -0.06
C VAL A 110 -3.33 -8.27 0.70
N GLY A 111 -4.63 -8.48 0.52
CA GLY A 111 -5.41 -9.51 1.21
C GLY A 111 -5.74 -10.75 0.37
N ASP A 112 -5.19 -10.91 -0.83
CA ASP A 112 -5.47 -12.06 -1.68
C ASP A 112 -4.82 -13.33 -1.15
N ILE A 113 -5.55 -14.47 -1.24
CA ILE A 113 -5.03 -15.79 -0.86
C ILE A 113 -3.86 -16.24 -1.74
N PHE A 114 -3.78 -15.73 -2.96
CA PHE A 114 -2.70 -15.93 -3.91
C PHE A 114 -1.86 -14.68 -4.12
N LEU A 115 -1.72 -13.89 -3.06
CA LEU A 115 -1.01 -12.63 -3.10
C LEU A 115 0.32 -12.74 -3.84
N GLN A 116 0.52 -11.82 -4.78
CA GLN A 116 1.80 -11.55 -5.39
C GLN A 116 2.03 -10.03 -5.39
N LEU A 117 3.14 -9.61 -4.82
CA LEU A 117 3.54 -8.21 -4.86
C LEU A 117 4.18 -7.92 -6.22
N THR A 118 3.58 -7.04 -6.97
CA THR A 118 4.05 -6.67 -8.31
C THR A 118 4.74 -5.32 -8.27
N HIS A 119 5.89 -5.22 -8.93
CA HIS A 119 6.52 -3.93 -9.14
C HIS A 119 5.71 -3.09 -10.13
N VAL A 120 5.09 -2.06 -9.63
CA VAL A 120 4.24 -1.14 -10.41
C VAL A 120 5.10 -0.02 -10.99
N TYR A 121 4.91 0.28 -12.26
CA TYR A 121 5.54 1.43 -12.90
C TYR A 121 4.59 2.66 -12.79
N PRO A 122 5.10 3.85 -12.43
CA PRO A 122 6.51 4.24 -12.25
C PRO A 122 7.04 4.12 -10.82
N GLY A 123 7.09 2.92 -10.25
CA GLY A 123 7.67 2.70 -8.93
C GLY A 123 9.19 2.89 -8.90
N ASP A 124 9.73 3.12 -7.70
CA ASP A 124 11.17 3.26 -7.49
C ASP A 124 11.88 1.91 -7.56
N ASN A 125 12.74 1.74 -8.58
CA ASN A 125 13.48 0.49 -8.79
C ASN A 125 14.47 0.19 -7.65
N ALA A 126 15.10 1.20 -7.07
CA ALA A 126 16.09 0.99 -6.01
C ALA A 126 15.39 0.50 -4.72
N LEU A 127 14.27 1.10 -4.38
CA LEU A 127 13.45 0.64 -3.25
C LEU A 127 12.90 -0.77 -3.51
N TRP A 128 12.36 -1.02 -4.71
CA TRP A 128 11.82 -2.33 -5.07
C TRP A 128 12.85 -3.46 -4.94
N THR A 129 14.10 -3.24 -5.33
CA THR A 129 15.15 -4.28 -5.24
C THR A 129 15.46 -4.70 -3.80
N THR A 130 14.99 -3.98 -2.80
CA THR A 130 15.13 -4.37 -1.39
C THR A 130 14.06 -5.38 -0.95
N ILE A 131 12.94 -5.48 -1.68
CA ILE A 131 11.80 -6.33 -1.29
C ILE A 131 12.11 -7.82 -1.35
N PRO A 132 12.64 -8.39 -2.47
CA PRO A 132 12.90 -9.82 -2.54
C PRO A 132 13.82 -10.36 -1.43
N PRO A 133 14.97 -9.73 -1.12
CA PRO A 133 15.81 -10.22 -0.04
C PRO A 133 15.15 -10.10 1.34
N LEU A 134 14.30 -9.10 1.57
CA LEU A 134 13.52 -9.00 2.82
C LEU A 134 12.46 -10.10 2.90
N ALA A 135 11.73 -10.35 1.81
CA ALA A 135 10.76 -11.43 1.72
C ALA A 135 11.41 -12.80 1.97
N ALA A 136 12.58 -13.05 1.37
CA ALA A 136 13.35 -14.26 1.61
C ALA A 136 13.77 -14.39 3.09
N ALA A 137 14.24 -13.31 3.70
CA ALA A 137 14.69 -13.32 5.09
C ALA A 137 13.58 -13.67 6.10
N ILE A 138 12.31 -13.48 5.74
CA ILE A 138 11.14 -13.82 6.57
C ILE A 138 10.38 -15.06 6.06
N GLY A 139 10.95 -15.80 5.10
CA GLY A 139 10.41 -17.08 4.60
C GLY A 139 9.19 -16.93 3.68
N LEU A 140 9.11 -15.85 2.92
CA LEU A 140 8.01 -15.60 1.98
C LEU A 140 8.36 -15.89 0.52
N MET A 141 9.55 -16.43 0.26
CA MET A 141 9.96 -16.89 -1.07
C MET A 141 9.86 -18.42 -1.16
N ASP A 142 9.58 -18.95 -2.34
CA ASP A 142 9.38 -20.42 -2.56
C ASP A 142 10.54 -21.28 -2.10
N THR A 143 11.75 -20.76 -2.12
CA THR A 143 12.98 -21.47 -1.73
C THR A 143 13.32 -21.38 -0.25
N GLU A 144 12.57 -20.57 0.50
CA GLU A 144 12.84 -20.29 1.91
C GLU A 144 11.82 -21.01 2.81
N THR A 145 12.16 -21.17 4.07
CA THR A 145 11.23 -21.67 5.08
C THR A 145 10.90 -20.57 6.09
N ASP A 146 9.64 -20.51 6.49
CA ASP A 146 9.20 -19.62 7.56
C ASP A 146 9.75 -20.04 8.93
N CYS A 147 9.47 -19.26 9.97
CA CYS A 147 9.88 -19.56 11.35
C CYS A 147 9.27 -20.86 11.94
N ASN A 148 8.27 -21.44 11.28
CA ASN A 148 7.65 -22.72 11.64
C ASN A 148 8.16 -23.90 10.79
N GLY A 149 9.11 -23.66 9.87
CA GLY A 149 9.69 -24.67 9.01
C GLY A 149 8.85 -25.04 7.78
N ASN A 150 7.80 -24.27 7.47
CA ASN A 150 7.04 -24.46 6.24
C ASN A 150 7.79 -23.81 5.08
N LEU A 151 7.70 -24.42 3.89
CA LEU A 151 8.22 -23.80 2.67
C LEU A 151 7.54 -22.47 2.46
N GLY A 152 8.32 -21.43 2.22
CA GLY A 152 7.87 -20.11 1.86
C GLY A 152 7.13 -20.15 0.54
N ARG A 153 6.35 -19.12 0.30
CA ARG A 153 5.66 -18.90 -0.96
C ARG A 153 6.26 -17.67 -1.61
N ASP A 154 6.61 -17.77 -2.89
CA ASP A 154 7.06 -16.61 -3.64
C ASP A 154 5.89 -15.66 -3.85
N ILE A 155 5.86 -14.60 -3.02
CA ILE A 155 4.88 -13.54 -3.11
C ILE A 155 5.38 -12.32 -3.89
N VAL A 156 6.66 -12.31 -4.30
CA VAL A 156 7.25 -11.17 -5.01
C VAL A 156 7.30 -11.45 -6.50
N ASN A 157 6.44 -10.77 -7.24
CA ASN A 157 6.45 -10.79 -8.69
C ASN A 157 7.40 -9.70 -9.22
N MET A 158 8.44 -10.11 -9.93
CA MET A 158 9.42 -9.19 -10.54
C MET A 158 8.95 -8.63 -11.89
N THR A 159 7.76 -8.96 -12.33
CA THR A 159 7.21 -8.41 -13.57
C THR A 159 6.90 -6.92 -13.39
N ILE A 160 7.47 -6.08 -14.23
CA ILE A 160 7.14 -4.66 -14.26
C ILE A 160 5.79 -4.52 -14.96
N SER A 161 4.78 -4.05 -14.25
CA SER A 161 3.53 -3.62 -14.85
C SER A 161 3.76 -2.29 -15.57
N THR A 162 3.28 -2.18 -16.80
CA THR A 162 3.28 -0.94 -17.58
C THR A 162 1.94 -0.20 -17.51
N GLY A 163 0.99 -0.74 -16.77
CA GLY A 163 -0.31 -0.13 -16.51
C GLY A 163 -0.33 0.62 -15.18
N VAL A 164 -1.17 1.62 -15.08
CA VAL A 164 -1.62 2.11 -13.79
C VAL A 164 -2.40 0.96 -13.18
N ILE A 165 -1.97 0.45 -12.05
CA ILE A 165 -2.83 -0.39 -11.23
C ILE A 165 -3.71 0.59 -10.50
N ASP A 166 -4.78 0.86 -11.12
CA ASP A 166 -5.85 1.65 -10.60
C ASP A 166 -7.09 0.76 -10.70
N ASP A 167 -7.39 0.14 -9.64
CA ASP A 167 -8.63 -0.61 -9.46
C ASP A 167 -9.41 -0.10 -8.28
#